data_f4a70664d76b8e8922ad2e5146046bcc
#
_entry.id   f4a70664d76b8e8922ad2e5146046bcc
#
_cell.length_a   1.000
_cell.length_b   1.000
_cell.length_c   1.000
_cell.angle_alpha   90.00
_cell.angle_beta   90.00
_cell.angle_gamma   90.00
#
_symmetry.space_group_name_H-M   'P 1'
#
loop_
_entity.id
_entity.type
_entity.pdbx_description
1 polymer ?
#
loop_
_entity_poly.entity_id
_entity_poly.type
_entity_poly.pdbx_seq_one_letter_code
_entity_poly.pdbx_strand_id
1 'polypeptide(L)'
;MPSHRVFVYGSLLRGLHNHHLLHTAKLTRAPANTAAAEFVLVDSGSGYPFALAADRARASDARSPSVLLGEVYEVNDATLAQLDTLECHPDWYRRQLTDIEGDEPAWIYLMEDEAQCAAIRGDPTRFPAVAVPGDWRSHLGRTAGK
;
A
#
# COMPACT_ATOMS: atom_id res chain seq x y z
N MET A 1 6.65 17.97 -18.80
CA MET A 1 6.34 16.51 -18.82
C MET A 1 5.33 16.21 -17.74
N PRO A 2 4.26 15.47 -18.08
CA PRO A 2 3.31 15.07 -17.06
C PRO A 2 4.01 14.25 -15.98
N SER A 3 3.70 14.56 -14.75
CA SER A 3 4.18 13.79 -13.62
C SER A 3 3.01 13.42 -12.71
N HIS A 4 3.19 12.35 -11.96
CA HIS A 4 2.16 11.79 -11.10
C HIS A 4 2.75 11.54 -9.73
N ARG A 5 1.96 11.78 -8.69
CA ARG A 5 2.35 11.51 -7.31
C ARG A 5 1.81 10.14 -6.93
N VAL A 6 2.68 9.27 -6.44
CA VAL A 6 2.32 7.91 -6.03
C VAL A 6 2.75 7.69 -4.59
N PHE A 7 1.80 7.24 -3.77
CA PHE A 7 2.07 6.84 -2.38
C PHE A 7 2.36 5.35 -2.36
N VAL A 8 3.52 4.97 -1.85
CA VAL A 8 3.94 3.56 -1.72
C VAL A 8 4.01 3.19 -0.23
N TYR A 9 3.59 1.97 0.09
CA TYR A 9 3.45 1.52 1.48
C TYR A 9 3.99 0.10 1.71
N GLY A 10 4.43 -0.57 0.65
CA GLY A 10 4.85 -1.97 0.69
C GLY A 10 6.18 -2.21 -0.02
N SER A 11 6.22 -3.18 -0.95
CA SER A 11 7.47 -3.60 -1.60
C SER A 11 8.17 -2.52 -2.42
N LEU A 12 7.49 -1.44 -2.75
CA LEU A 12 8.07 -0.30 -3.47
C LEU A 12 8.80 0.67 -2.54
N LEU A 13 8.65 0.54 -1.22
CA LEU A 13 9.35 1.39 -0.26
C LEU A 13 10.86 1.30 -0.44
N ARG A 14 11.54 2.41 -0.14
CA ARG A 14 13.00 2.49 -0.23
C ARG A 14 13.66 1.36 0.56
N GLY A 15 14.56 0.65 -0.11
CA GLY A 15 15.27 -0.48 0.49
C GLY A 15 14.55 -1.82 0.37
N LEU A 16 13.32 -1.86 -0.17
CA LEU A 16 12.60 -3.11 -0.35
C LEU A 16 12.68 -3.58 -1.81
N HIS A 17 12.25 -4.83 -2.06
CA HIS A 17 12.66 -5.54 -3.28
C HIS A 17 12.16 -4.96 -4.60
N ASN A 18 11.04 -4.22 -4.60
CA ASN A 18 10.52 -3.60 -5.82
C ASN A 18 10.89 -2.13 -5.97
N HIS A 19 11.67 -1.59 -5.04
CA HIS A 19 12.02 -0.17 -5.07
C HIS A 19 12.77 0.23 -6.34
N HIS A 20 13.50 -0.70 -6.96
CA HIS A 20 14.23 -0.42 -8.20
C HIS A 20 13.34 0.09 -9.33
N LEU A 21 12.03 -0.20 -9.30
CA LEU A 21 11.09 0.33 -10.27
C LEU A 21 10.90 1.85 -10.17
N LEU A 22 11.33 2.44 -9.05
CA LEU A 22 11.26 3.88 -8.80
C LEU A 22 12.61 4.58 -9.03
N HIS A 23 13.57 3.95 -9.71
CA HIS A 23 14.92 4.50 -9.86
C HIS A 23 14.96 5.85 -10.59
N THR A 24 13.97 6.14 -11.45
CA THR A 24 13.87 7.45 -12.12
C THR A 24 12.92 8.40 -11.41
N ALA A 25 12.30 7.97 -10.32
CA ALA A 25 11.32 8.75 -9.58
C ALA A 25 12.01 9.71 -8.62
N LYS A 26 11.30 10.78 -8.29
CA LYS A 26 11.76 11.75 -7.29
C LYS A 26 11.01 11.53 -6.00
N LEU A 27 11.74 11.27 -4.91
CA LEU A 27 11.16 11.20 -3.58
C LEU A 27 10.71 12.61 -3.17
N THR A 28 9.42 12.80 -2.92
CA THR A 28 8.90 14.11 -2.53
C THR A 28 8.59 14.20 -1.04
N ARG A 29 8.29 13.08 -0.40
CA ARG A 29 7.97 13.07 1.02
C ARG A 29 8.24 11.70 1.64
N ALA A 30 9.03 11.66 2.70
CA ALA A 30 9.28 10.47 3.51
C ALA A 30 9.66 10.88 4.94
N PRO A 31 8.99 10.34 5.98
CA PRO A 31 7.81 9.51 5.87
C PRO A 31 6.58 10.30 5.43
N ALA A 32 5.58 9.60 4.92
CA ALA A 32 4.30 10.18 4.53
C ALA A 32 3.19 9.33 5.12
N ASN A 33 2.07 9.96 5.49
CA ASN A 33 0.89 9.26 6.00
C ASN A 33 -0.30 9.59 5.12
N THR A 34 -1.18 8.61 4.91
CA THR A 34 -2.52 8.93 4.41
C THR A 34 -3.25 9.77 5.46
N ALA A 35 -4.15 10.66 5.01
CA ALA A 35 -4.76 11.64 5.91
C ALA A 35 -5.81 11.05 6.85
N ALA A 36 -6.51 10.00 6.43
CA ALA A 36 -7.61 9.43 7.19
C ALA A 36 -7.36 7.96 7.54
N ALA A 37 -7.84 7.53 8.71
CA ALA A 37 -7.75 6.14 9.17
C ALA A 37 -8.86 5.31 8.50
N GLU A 38 -8.70 5.04 7.21
CA GLU A 38 -9.73 4.39 6.39
C GLU A 38 -9.23 3.15 5.66
N PHE A 39 -8.05 2.64 6.01
CA PHE A 39 -7.43 1.49 5.36
C PHE A 39 -7.10 0.39 6.35
N VAL A 40 -7.01 -0.84 5.83
CA VAL A 40 -6.49 -1.98 6.58
C VAL A 40 -5.34 -2.57 5.77
N LEU A 41 -4.21 -2.79 6.44
CA LEU A 41 -3.03 -3.41 5.85
C LEU A 41 -2.88 -4.81 6.43
N VAL A 42 -2.86 -5.83 5.56
CA VAL A 42 -2.70 -7.22 6.00
C VAL A 42 -1.47 -7.84 5.35
N ASP A 43 -0.90 -8.83 6.02
CA ASP A 43 0.22 -9.61 5.47
C ASP A 43 -0.32 -10.63 4.49
N SER A 44 0.19 -10.63 3.26
CA SER A 44 -0.23 -11.60 2.24
C SER A 44 0.37 -12.99 2.48
N GLY A 45 1.42 -13.08 3.28
CA GLY A 45 2.19 -14.30 3.46
C GLY A 45 3.25 -14.54 2.39
N SER A 46 3.40 -13.60 1.45
CA SER A 46 4.28 -13.75 0.29
C SER A 46 5.35 -12.66 0.20
N GLY A 47 5.60 -11.96 1.30
CA GLY A 47 6.66 -10.94 1.37
C GLY A 47 6.20 -9.54 1.00
N TYR A 48 4.90 -9.34 0.84
CA TYR A 48 4.31 -8.02 0.56
C TYR A 48 2.94 -7.92 1.25
N PRO A 49 2.45 -6.71 1.48
CA PRO A 49 1.14 -6.53 2.10
C PRO A 49 0.03 -6.39 1.06
N PHE A 50 -1.22 -6.64 1.49
CA PHE A 50 -2.39 -6.13 0.80
C PHE A 50 -2.93 -4.94 1.58
N ALA A 51 -3.25 -3.86 0.90
CA ALA A 51 -3.98 -2.74 1.47
C ALA A 51 -5.37 -2.68 0.89
N LEU A 52 -6.38 -2.55 1.74
CA LEU A 52 -7.78 -2.48 1.36
C LEU A 52 -8.43 -1.28 2.03
N ALA A 53 -9.47 -0.73 1.38
CA ALA A 53 -10.36 0.16 2.09
C ALA A 53 -11.03 -0.61 3.25
N ALA A 54 -11.28 0.08 4.35
CA ALA A 54 -11.76 -0.57 5.58
C ALA A 54 -13.04 -1.38 5.36
N ASP A 55 -13.97 -0.87 4.55
CA ASP A 55 -15.22 -1.57 4.24
C ASP A 55 -14.99 -2.85 3.43
N ARG A 56 -13.96 -2.86 2.56
CA ARG A 56 -13.59 -4.05 1.78
C ARG A 56 -12.98 -5.14 2.64
N ALA A 57 -12.24 -4.75 3.68
CA ALA A 57 -11.59 -5.69 4.59
C ALA A 57 -12.51 -6.14 5.71
N ARG A 58 -13.68 -5.51 5.85
CA ARG A 58 -14.56 -5.65 7.00
C ARG A 58 -13.79 -5.44 8.29
N ALA A 59 -13.43 -4.18 8.51
CA ALA A 59 -12.70 -3.77 9.71
C ALA A 59 -13.42 -4.28 10.97
N SER A 60 -12.62 -4.74 11.92
CA SER A 60 -13.09 -5.29 13.19
C SER A 60 -12.04 -4.96 14.24
N ASP A 61 -12.24 -5.42 15.47
CA ASP A 61 -11.23 -5.20 16.53
C ASP A 61 -9.85 -5.72 16.14
N ALA A 62 -9.79 -6.85 15.41
CA ALA A 62 -8.53 -7.42 14.93
C ALA A 62 -7.98 -6.71 13.70
N ARG A 63 -8.80 -5.93 13.00
CA ARG A 63 -8.45 -5.23 11.76
C ARG A 63 -8.99 -3.81 11.81
N SER A 64 -8.60 -3.05 12.83
CA SER A 64 -9.04 -1.66 12.99
C SER A 64 -8.52 -0.81 11.84
N PRO A 65 -9.34 0.11 11.29
CA PRO A 65 -8.86 1.04 10.27
C PRO A 65 -7.70 1.87 10.78
N SER A 66 -6.75 2.13 9.90
CA SER A 66 -5.60 2.96 10.22
C SER A 66 -5.23 3.84 9.04
N VAL A 67 -4.39 4.87 9.31
CA VAL A 67 -3.64 5.52 8.26
C VAL A 67 -2.55 4.57 7.79
N LEU A 68 -2.08 4.76 6.56
CA LEU A 68 -0.93 4.01 6.05
C LEU A 68 0.30 4.90 6.12
N LEU A 69 1.41 4.31 6.54
CA LEU A 69 2.71 4.97 6.57
C LEU A 69 3.52 4.54 5.34
N GLY A 70 4.08 5.49 4.65
CA GLY A 70 4.84 5.19 3.44
C GLY A 70 5.66 6.37 2.94
N GLU A 71 5.79 6.44 1.63
CA GLU A 71 6.59 7.45 0.93
C GLU A 71 5.84 7.93 -0.30
N VAL A 72 6.04 9.19 -0.67
CA VAL A 72 5.45 9.75 -1.89
C VAL A 72 6.55 10.01 -2.89
N TYR A 73 6.34 9.52 -4.11
CA TYR A 73 7.26 9.71 -5.24
C TYR A 73 6.56 10.41 -6.39
N GLU A 74 7.30 11.24 -7.09
CA GLU A 74 6.86 11.83 -8.34
C GLU A 74 7.40 10.98 -9.48
N VAL A 75 6.50 10.46 -10.33
CA VAL A 75 6.85 9.53 -11.40
C VAL A 75 6.35 10.09 -12.73
N ASN A 76 7.01 9.72 -13.83
CA ASN A 76 6.56 10.06 -15.18
C ASN A 76 5.52 9.04 -15.69
N ASP A 77 4.97 9.29 -16.88
CA ASP A 77 3.97 8.41 -17.47
C ASP A 77 4.47 6.98 -17.65
N ALA A 78 5.72 6.81 -18.09
CA ALA A 78 6.29 5.48 -18.33
C ALA A 78 6.40 4.69 -17.04
N THR A 79 6.85 5.32 -15.95
CA THR A 79 6.96 4.67 -14.65
C THR A 79 5.59 4.32 -14.10
N LEU A 80 4.61 5.23 -14.22
CA LEU A 80 3.25 4.93 -13.76
C LEU A 80 2.68 3.72 -14.51
N ALA A 81 2.91 3.62 -15.82
CA ALA A 81 2.47 2.46 -16.60
C ALA A 81 3.14 1.17 -16.13
N GLN A 82 4.41 1.20 -15.76
CA GLN A 82 5.10 0.05 -15.21
C GLN A 82 4.51 -0.37 -13.85
N LEU A 83 4.17 0.60 -13.00
CA LEU A 83 3.52 0.30 -11.72
C LEU A 83 2.12 -0.30 -11.94
N ASP A 84 1.35 0.24 -12.89
CA ASP A 84 0.05 -0.34 -13.23
C ASP A 84 0.19 -1.80 -13.68
N THR A 85 1.22 -2.12 -14.44
CA THR A 85 1.49 -3.50 -14.87
C THR A 85 1.86 -4.38 -13.69
N LEU A 86 2.76 -3.91 -12.82
CA LEU A 86 3.17 -4.66 -11.62
C LEU A 86 1.96 -5.01 -10.76
N GLU A 87 1.06 -4.04 -10.56
CA GLU A 87 -0.11 -4.19 -9.68
C GLU A 87 -1.31 -4.81 -10.39
N CYS A 88 -1.19 -5.12 -11.68
CA CYS A 88 -2.29 -5.64 -12.49
C CYS A 88 -3.53 -4.74 -12.42
N HIS A 89 -3.30 -3.44 -12.53
CA HIS A 89 -4.38 -2.44 -12.55
C HIS A 89 -5.17 -2.55 -13.86
N PRO A 90 -6.49 -2.48 -13.85
CA PRO A 90 -7.38 -2.29 -12.69
C PRO A 90 -7.98 -3.59 -12.11
N ASP A 91 -7.52 -4.76 -12.58
CA ASP A 91 -8.19 -6.02 -12.32
C ASP A 91 -7.86 -6.61 -10.95
N TRP A 92 -6.63 -6.44 -10.48
CA TRP A 92 -6.16 -6.95 -9.21
C TRP A 92 -6.10 -5.85 -8.18
N TYR A 93 -5.09 -4.96 -8.28
CA TYR A 93 -5.09 -3.68 -7.57
C TYR A 93 -5.69 -2.61 -8.45
N ARG A 94 -6.28 -1.61 -7.84
CA ARG A 94 -6.75 -0.43 -8.54
C ARG A 94 -6.15 0.80 -7.90
N ARG A 95 -5.54 1.67 -8.70
CA ARG A 95 -5.05 2.94 -8.15
C ARG A 95 -6.19 3.93 -8.02
N GLN A 96 -6.19 4.62 -6.89
CA GLN A 96 -7.19 5.61 -6.53
C GLN A 96 -6.45 6.81 -5.96
N LEU A 97 -7.04 7.99 -6.06
CA LEU A 97 -6.49 9.16 -5.38
C LEU A 97 -6.84 9.08 -3.90
N THR A 98 -5.85 9.39 -3.06
CA THR A 98 -6.05 9.49 -1.61
C THR A 98 -5.41 10.76 -1.09
N ASP A 99 -5.98 11.32 -0.03
CA ASP A 99 -5.41 12.50 0.62
C ASP A 99 -4.19 12.10 1.45
N ILE A 100 -3.15 12.89 1.35
CA ILE A 100 -1.91 12.72 2.12
C ILE A 100 -1.84 13.83 3.15
N GLU A 101 -1.58 13.47 4.39
CA GLU A 101 -1.54 14.45 5.49
C GLU A 101 -0.50 15.53 5.21
N GLY A 102 -0.98 16.78 5.19
CA GLY A 102 -0.10 17.94 5.00
C GLY A 102 0.45 18.10 3.58
N ASP A 103 -0.13 17.42 2.60
CA ASP A 103 0.38 17.43 1.23
C ASP A 103 -0.75 17.27 0.21
N GLU A 104 -0.39 17.31 -1.07
CA GLU A 104 -1.33 17.11 -2.17
C GLU A 104 -1.72 15.63 -2.27
N PRO A 105 -2.90 15.31 -2.85
CA PRO A 105 -3.31 13.93 -3.05
C PRO A 105 -2.31 13.14 -3.90
N ALA A 106 -2.30 11.82 -3.70
CA ALA A 106 -1.43 10.92 -4.45
C ALA A 106 -2.22 9.67 -4.85
N TRP A 107 -1.74 9.00 -5.88
CA TRP A 107 -2.27 7.70 -6.27
C TRP A 107 -1.83 6.64 -5.25
N ILE A 108 -2.76 5.76 -4.89
CA ILE A 108 -2.48 4.60 -4.05
C ILE A 108 -3.07 3.37 -4.71
N TYR A 109 -2.36 2.24 -4.66
CA TYR A 109 -2.88 0.98 -5.19
C TYR A 109 -3.54 0.20 -4.06
N LEU A 110 -4.84 -0.08 -4.21
CA LEU A 110 -5.61 -0.85 -3.24
C LEU A 110 -6.10 -2.14 -3.86
N MET A 111 -6.14 -3.21 -3.06
CA MET A 111 -6.70 -4.48 -3.49
C MET A 111 -8.19 -4.33 -3.75
N GLU A 112 -8.63 -4.60 -4.98
CA GLU A 112 -10.02 -4.45 -5.40
C GLU A 112 -10.60 -5.70 -6.05
N ASP A 113 -9.77 -6.73 -6.30
CA ASP A 113 -10.29 -7.99 -6.83
C ASP A 113 -11.25 -8.62 -5.83
N GLU A 114 -12.51 -8.83 -6.23
CA GLU A 114 -13.56 -9.27 -5.32
C GLU A 114 -13.29 -10.64 -4.72
N ALA A 115 -12.77 -11.58 -5.51
CA ALA A 115 -12.45 -12.91 -5.00
C ALA A 115 -11.35 -12.85 -3.94
N GLN A 116 -10.33 -12.03 -4.17
CA GLN A 116 -9.24 -11.87 -3.20
C GLN A 116 -9.71 -11.12 -1.96
N CYS A 117 -10.53 -10.09 -2.12
CA CYS A 117 -11.11 -9.38 -0.97
C CYS A 117 -11.96 -10.33 -0.12
N ALA A 118 -12.76 -11.19 -0.76
CA ALA A 118 -13.56 -12.19 -0.04
C ALA A 118 -12.68 -13.18 0.72
N ALA A 119 -11.57 -13.63 0.11
CA ALA A 119 -10.62 -14.53 0.78
C ALA A 119 -9.99 -13.86 2.01
N ILE A 120 -9.60 -12.60 1.88
CA ILE A 120 -9.02 -11.85 2.99
C ILE A 120 -10.03 -11.68 4.14
N ARG A 121 -11.27 -11.31 3.81
CA ARG A 121 -12.33 -11.16 4.81
C ARG A 121 -12.59 -12.44 5.57
N GLY A 122 -12.54 -13.58 4.86
CA GLY A 122 -12.90 -14.87 5.39
C GLY A 122 -11.80 -15.58 6.17
N ASP A 123 -10.55 -15.12 6.10
CA ASP A 123 -9.43 -15.85 6.71
C ASP A 123 -8.44 -14.92 7.40
N PRO A 124 -8.79 -14.38 8.59
CA PRO A 124 -7.89 -13.50 9.32
C PRO A 124 -6.62 -14.18 9.84
N THR A 125 -6.59 -15.51 9.88
CA THR A 125 -5.40 -16.25 10.28
C THR A 125 -4.37 -16.27 9.15
N ARG A 126 -4.82 -16.51 7.91
CA ARG A 126 -3.94 -16.51 6.75
C ARG A 126 -3.50 -15.09 6.37
N PHE A 127 -4.38 -14.11 6.57
CA PHE A 127 -4.13 -12.71 6.23
C PHE A 127 -4.23 -11.84 7.48
N PRO A 128 -3.28 -11.96 8.42
CA PRO A 128 -3.36 -11.18 9.65
C PRO A 128 -3.09 -9.71 9.39
N ALA A 129 -3.70 -8.84 10.20
CA ALA A 129 -3.32 -7.44 10.20
C ALA A 129 -1.84 -7.31 10.55
N VAL A 130 -1.16 -6.34 9.95
CA VAL A 130 0.26 -6.11 10.25
C VAL A 130 0.44 -5.74 11.73
N ALA A 131 1.59 -6.12 12.31
CA ALA A 131 1.86 -5.95 13.74
C ALA A 131 1.82 -4.49 14.19
N VAL A 132 2.27 -3.58 13.32
CA VAL A 132 2.16 -2.13 13.54
C VAL A 132 1.16 -1.61 12.51
N PRO A 133 -0.06 -1.21 12.92
CA PRO A 133 -1.10 -0.85 11.97
C PRO A 133 -0.63 0.16 10.92
N GLY A 134 -0.83 -0.20 9.65
CA GLY A 134 -0.49 0.67 8.52
C GLY A 134 1.01 0.80 8.21
N ASP A 135 1.88 0.09 8.91
CA ASP A 135 3.33 0.25 8.80
C ASP A 135 4.01 -1.08 8.42
N TRP A 136 4.15 -1.31 7.12
CA TRP A 136 4.73 -2.55 6.60
C TRP A 136 6.18 -2.73 6.98
N ARG A 137 6.98 -1.66 6.92
CA ARG A 137 8.42 -1.75 7.23
C ARG A 137 8.65 -2.16 8.68
N SER A 138 7.88 -1.60 9.61
CA SER A 138 7.97 -1.98 11.02
C SER A 138 7.49 -3.42 11.25
N HIS A 139 6.47 -3.85 10.50
CA HIS A 139 6.01 -5.24 10.55
C HIS A 139 7.12 -6.21 10.11
N LEU A 140 7.82 -5.91 9.01
CA LEU A 140 8.94 -6.72 8.54
C LEU A 140 10.05 -6.80 9.61
N GLY A 141 10.36 -5.70 10.27
CA GLY A 141 11.38 -5.67 11.32
C GLY A 141 11.01 -6.57 12.48
N ARG A 142 9.74 -6.61 12.87
CA ARG A 142 9.28 -7.48 13.95
C ARG A 142 9.33 -8.96 13.60
N THR A 143 8.98 -9.30 12.35
CA THR A 143 8.98 -10.71 11.91
C THR A 143 10.37 -11.19 11.57
N ALA A 144 11.25 -10.35 11.03
CA ALA A 144 12.60 -10.70 10.66
C ALA A 144 13.51 -10.94 11.88
N GLY A 145 13.16 -10.38 13.03
CA GLY A 145 13.95 -10.53 14.25
C GLY A 145 13.72 -11.82 15.01
N LYS A 146 12.98 -12.74 14.42
CA LYS A 146 12.65 -14.00 15.13
C LYS A 146 13.49 -15.17 14.68
#